data_30715681f078a50146e5f6ddcb1e7a67
#
_entry.id   30715681f078a50146e5f6ddcb1e7a67
#
_cell.length_a   1.000
_cell.length_b   1.000
_cell.length_c   1.000
_cell.angle_alpha   90.00
_cell.angle_beta   90.00
_cell.angle_gamma   90.00
#
_symmetry.space_group_name_H-M   'P 1'
#
loop_
_entity.id
_entity.type
_entity.pdbx_description
1 polymer ?
#
loop_
_entity_poly.entity_id
_entity_poly.type
_entity_poly.pdbx_seq_one_letter_code
_entity_poly.pdbx_strand_id
1 'polypeptide(L)'
;GYGFLSESAPFAERCADQGLVFVGPSPEALQLFGDKTRARALADKLSIPTITGSEVLVDAGHAASEAERIGYPVMLKAAGGGGGRGMRVVRRAEEMPEAFERAQGEAAGAFGRGEIFLEQLVERPRHIEVQVLADGQGNVVHLFERDCSVQSRHQKVVEIAPAVALAEDVRAQMHADAVACLGQVLFDVSPLSAGV
;
A
#
# COMPACT_ATOMS: atom_id res chain seq x y z
N GLY A 1 11.64 -5.88 -13.49
CA GLY A 1 11.21 -5.08 -14.60
C GLY A 1 9.78 -4.59 -14.45
N TYR A 2 9.33 -3.80 -15.37
CA TYR A 2 7.98 -3.25 -15.42
C TYR A 2 7.02 -4.25 -16.07
N GLY A 3 5.89 -4.54 -15.44
CA GLY A 3 4.89 -5.41 -16.06
C GLY A 3 4.19 -6.38 -15.10
N PHE A 4 3.46 -7.34 -15.63
CA PHE A 4 2.51 -8.20 -14.91
C PHE A 4 3.09 -8.97 -13.72
N LEU A 5 4.35 -9.35 -13.73
CA LEU A 5 5.01 -10.13 -12.68
C LEU A 5 6.00 -9.30 -11.85
N SER A 6 6.04 -7.97 -12.03
CA SER A 6 6.98 -7.10 -11.31
C SER A 6 6.74 -7.06 -9.80
N GLU A 7 5.50 -7.34 -9.37
CA GLU A 7 5.09 -7.39 -7.96
C GLU A 7 4.78 -8.80 -7.47
N SER A 8 5.19 -9.82 -8.23
CA SER A 8 4.91 -11.22 -7.91
C SER A 8 6.04 -11.84 -7.09
N ALA A 9 5.83 -12.03 -5.80
CA ALA A 9 6.79 -12.73 -4.92
C ALA A 9 7.10 -14.15 -5.41
N PRO A 10 6.12 -15.00 -5.82
CA PRO A 10 6.43 -16.32 -6.35
C PRO A 10 7.27 -16.30 -7.62
N PHE A 11 7.14 -15.26 -8.45
CA PHE A 11 7.98 -15.09 -9.63
C PHE A 11 9.41 -14.72 -9.25
N ALA A 12 9.61 -13.81 -8.27
CA ALA A 12 10.92 -13.45 -7.78
C ALA A 12 11.65 -14.66 -7.15
N GLU A 13 10.94 -15.46 -6.34
CA GLU A 13 11.44 -16.74 -5.80
C GLU A 13 11.87 -17.69 -6.91
N ARG A 14 11.04 -17.86 -7.93
CA ARG A 14 11.34 -18.73 -9.06
C ARG A 14 12.57 -18.26 -9.85
N CYS A 15 12.77 -16.95 -9.98
CA CYS A 15 13.99 -16.42 -10.58
C CYS A 15 15.22 -16.82 -9.78
N ALA A 16 15.19 -16.67 -8.46
CA ALA A 16 16.28 -17.03 -7.57
C ALA A 16 16.60 -18.55 -7.66
N ASP A 17 15.60 -19.42 -7.65
CA ASP A 17 15.73 -20.87 -7.79
C ASP A 17 16.44 -21.28 -9.10
N GLN A 18 16.28 -20.46 -10.13
CA GLN A 18 16.90 -20.69 -11.45
C GLN A 18 18.23 -19.94 -11.63
N GLY A 19 18.77 -19.31 -10.57
CA GLY A 19 19.98 -18.52 -10.63
C GLY A 19 19.86 -17.22 -11.43
N LEU A 20 18.65 -16.73 -11.64
CA LEU A 20 18.37 -15.48 -12.34
C LEU A 20 18.27 -14.33 -11.32
N VAL A 21 18.88 -13.21 -11.65
CA VAL A 21 18.77 -12.00 -10.83
C VAL A 21 17.47 -11.29 -11.13
N PHE A 22 16.56 -11.26 -10.14
CA PHE A 22 15.36 -10.43 -10.21
C PHE A 22 15.73 -9.00 -9.82
N VAL A 23 15.63 -8.06 -10.78
CA VAL A 23 15.89 -6.64 -10.51
C VAL A 23 14.62 -6.03 -9.91
N GLY A 24 14.53 -6.04 -8.59
CA GLY A 24 13.38 -5.59 -7.82
C GLY A 24 13.53 -5.92 -6.34
N PRO A 25 12.48 -5.70 -5.54
CA PRO A 25 12.47 -6.05 -4.12
C PRO A 25 12.61 -7.56 -3.91
N SER A 26 13.02 -7.95 -2.69
CA SER A 26 13.03 -9.37 -2.30
C SER A 26 11.61 -9.97 -2.30
N PRO A 27 11.47 -11.30 -2.40
CA PRO A 27 10.16 -11.96 -2.27
C PRO A 27 9.40 -11.56 -1.02
N GLU A 28 10.10 -11.46 0.12
CA GLU A 28 9.53 -11.07 1.42
C GLU A 28 9.03 -9.62 1.40
N ALA A 29 9.78 -8.71 0.81
CA ALA A 29 9.36 -7.32 0.64
C ALA A 29 8.13 -7.21 -0.29
N LEU A 30 8.11 -7.97 -1.39
CA LEU A 30 6.95 -8.04 -2.27
C LEU A 30 5.70 -8.57 -1.56
N GLN A 31 5.84 -9.62 -0.72
CA GLN A 31 4.74 -10.16 0.08
C GLN A 31 4.23 -9.16 1.12
N LEU A 32 5.14 -8.43 1.78
CA LEU A 32 4.79 -7.48 2.81
C LEU A 32 4.06 -6.27 2.22
N PHE A 33 4.64 -5.64 1.21
CA PHE A 33 4.04 -4.44 0.58
C PHE A 33 2.85 -4.75 -0.34
N GLY A 34 2.74 -5.98 -0.81
CA GLY A 34 1.56 -6.46 -1.54
C GLY A 34 0.31 -6.62 -0.65
N ASP A 35 0.48 -6.68 0.67
CA ASP A 35 -0.60 -6.73 1.65
C ASP A 35 -0.71 -5.38 2.38
N LYS A 36 -1.78 -4.65 2.10
CA LYS A 36 -1.98 -3.29 2.64
C LYS A 36 -2.11 -3.24 4.15
N THR A 37 -2.63 -4.29 4.77
CA THR A 37 -2.77 -4.34 6.23
C THR A 37 -1.41 -4.54 6.90
N ARG A 38 -0.57 -5.40 6.33
CA ARG A 38 0.81 -5.60 6.80
C ARG A 38 1.68 -4.37 6.58
N ALA A 39 1.58 -3.74 5.40
CA ALA A 39 2.30 -2.51 5.09
C ALA A 39 1.91 -1.37 6.06
N ARG A 40 0.61 -1.26 6.39
CA ARG A 40 0.12 -0.29 7.36
C ARG A 40 0.66 -0.55 8.77
N ALA A 41 0.61 -1.80 9.24
CA ALA A 41 1.16 -2.19 10.54
C ALA A 41 2.67 -1.87 10.65
N LEU A 42 3.42 -2.01 9.55
CA LEU A 42 4.82 -1.57 9.49
C LEU A 42 4.94 -0.05 9.63
N ALA A 43 4.13 0.71 8.91
CA ALA A 43 4.13 2.18 8.99
C ALA A 43 3.82 2.65 10.42
N ASP A 44 2.83 2.05 11.07
CA ASP A 44 2.47 2.35 12.47
C ASP A 44 3.63 2.03 13.44
N LYS A 45 4.29 0.87 13.26
CA LYS A 45 5.51 0.50 14.04
C LYS A 45 6.63 1.53 13.90
N LEU A 46 6.77 2.12 12.72
CA LEU A 46 7.78 3.14 12.41
C LEU A 46 7.32 4.57 12.73
N SER A 47 6.11 4.74 13.28
CA SER A 47 5.48 6.05 13.53
C SER A 47 5.34 6.90 12.25
N ILE A 48 5.22 6.27 11.10
CA ILE A 48 4.94 6.93 9.82
C ILE A 48 3.45 7.28 9.78
N PRO A 49 3.09 8.53 9.50
CA PRO A 49 1.69 8.93 9.44
C PRO A 49 0.90 8.13 8.41
N THR A 50 -0.21 7.52 8.85
CA THR A 50 -1.14 6.79 7.97
C THR A 50 -2.52 7.43 8.00
N ILE A 51 -3.30 7.21 6.93
CA ILE A 51 -4.71 7.60 6.92
C ILE A 51 -5.45 6.76 7.96
N THR A 52 -6.30 7.38 8.79
CA THR A 52 -7.10 6.65 9.77
C THR A 52 -7.93 5.56 9.11
N GLY A 53 -7.88 4.35 9.62
CA GLY A 53 -8.58 3.21 9.03
C GLY A 53 -8.84 2.10 10.04
N SER A 54 -9.32 0.96 9.54
CA SER A 54 -9.65 -0.23 10.31
C SER A 54 -8.72 -1.39 9.97
N GLU A 55 -8.76 -2.41 10.81
CA GLU A 55 -8.36 -3.77 10.46
C GLU A 55 -9.32 -4.36 9.41
N VAL A 56 -9.06 -5.60 9.00
CA VAL A 56 -9.97 -6.35 8.11
C VAL A 56 -11.35 -6.49 8.76
N LEU A 57 -12.36 -6.15 8.00
CA LEU A 57 -13.74 -6.14 8.44
C LEU A 57 -14.35 -7.55 8.37
N VAL A 58 -15.10 -7.90 9.41
CA VAL A 58 -15.73 -9.22 9.52
C VAL A 58 -17.06 -9.25 8.75
N ASP A 59 -17.87 -8.19 8.92
CA ASP A 59 -19.20 -8.06 8.34
C ASP A 59 -19.61 -6.58 8.20
N ALA A 60 -20.78 -6.34 7.65
CA ALA A 60 -21.34 -4.99 7.45
C ALA A 60 -21.62 -4.25 8.78
N GLY A 61 -21.95 -4.97 9.86
CA GLY A 61 -22.18 -4.38 11.19
C GLY A 61 -20.88 -3.86 11.79
N HIS A 62 -19.80 -4.66 11.69
CA HIS A 62 -18.46 -4.25 12.07
C HIS A 62 -18.00 -3.05 11.23
N ALA A 63 -18.27 -3.09 9.91
CA ALA A 63 -17.95 -1.98 9.03
C ALA A 63 -18.64 -0.68 9.43
N ALA A 64 -19.91 -0.74 9.81
CA ALA A 64 -20.66 0.42 10.27
C ALA A 64 -20.09 1.00 11.57
N SER A 65 -19.76 0.17 12.56
CA SER A 65 -19.15 0.59 13.81
C SER A 65 -17.78 1.25 13.60
N GLU A 66 -16.95 0.67 12.74
CA GLU A 66 -15.65 1.23 12.40
C GLU A 66 -15.77 2.57 11.64
N ALA A 67 -16.75 2.66 10.73
CA ALA A 67 -17.01 3.90 10.02
C ALA A 67 -17.49 5.04 10.94
N GLU A 68 -18.29 4.73 11.98
CA GLU A 68 -18.65 5.71 13.02
C GLU A 68 -17.43 6.16 13.82
N ARG A 69 -16.53 5.25 14.16
CA ARG A 69 -15.28 5.57 14.87
C ARG A 69 -14.34 6.46 14.05
N ILE A 70 -14.21 6.18 12.75
CA ILE A 70 -13.34 6.92 11.82
C ILE A 70 -13.94 8.27 11.46
N GLY A 71 -15.26 8.31 11.28
CA GLY A 71 -16.04 9.45 10.78
C GLY A 71 -16.27 9.39 9.27
N TYR A 72 -17.54 9.52 8.86
CA TYR A 72 -17.92 9.62 7.46
C TYR A 72 -17.43 10.93 6.82
N PRO A 73 -17.10 10.96 5.53
CA PRO A 73 -17.12 9.85 4.58
C PRO A 73 -15.92 8.91 4.73
N VAL A 74 -16.15 7.61 4.44
CA VAL A 74 -15.12 6.57 4.46
C VAL A 74 -15.04 5.87 3.10
N MET A 75 -13.95 5.14 2.89
CA MET A 75 -13.74 4.30 1.71
C MET A 75 -13.50 2.85 2.11
N LEU A 76 -14.33 1.95 1.59
CA LEU A 76 -14.07 0.50 1.61
C LEU A 76 -13.00 0.17 0.57
N LYS A 77 -12.05 -0.68 0.93
CA LYS A 77 -10.95 -1.14 0.05
C LYS A 77 -10.70 -2.63 0.21
N ALA A 78 -10.39 -3.32 -0.89
CA ALA A 78 -9.88 -4.68 -0.82
C ALA A 78 -8.51 -4.71 -0.14
N ALA A 79 -8.29 -5.66 0.77
CA ALA A 79 -7.01 -5.84 1.47
C ALA A 79 -5.91 -6.31 0.51
N GLY A 80 -6.24 -7.19 -0.43
CA GLY A 80 -5.36 -7.60 -1.51
C GLY A 80 -5.65 -6.88 -2.82
N GLY A 81 -4.64 -6.73 -3.68
CA GLY A 81 -4.77 -6.17 -5.01
C GLY A 81 -4.66 -4.64 -5.10
N GLY A 82 -4.84 -4.12 -6.31
CA GLY A 82 -4.67 -2.70 -6.65
C GLY A 82 -5.59 -2.25 -7.80
N GLY A 83 -5.32 -1.06 -8.37
CA GLY A 83 -6.04 -0.56 -9.54
C GLY A 83 -7.46 -0.11 -9.28
N GLY A 84 -7.84 0.20 -8.03
CA GLY A 84 -9.14 0.74 -7.67
C GLY A 84 -10.30 -0.26 -7.68
N ARG A 85 -10.04 -1.55 -7.88
CA ARG A 85 -11.07 -2.60 -7.79
C ARG A 85 -11.44 -2.89 -6.35
N GLY A 86 -12.72 -3.10 -6.07
CA GLY A 86 -13.24 -3.31 -4.72
C GLY A 86 -13.20 -2.04 -3.86
N MET A 87 -13.12 -0.85 -4.48
CA MET A 87 -13.19 0.42 -3.77
C MET A 87 -14.59 0.98 -3.82
N ARG A 88 -15.13 1.41 -2.64
CA ARG A 88 -16.45 2.05 -2.52
C ARG A 88 -16.40 3.19 -1.53
N VAL A 89 -16.85 4.35 -1.96
CA VAL A 89 -17.08 5.49 -1.06
C VAL A 89 -18.42 5.31 -0.36
N VAL A 90 -18.40 5.46 0.96
CA VAL A 90 -19.60 5.44 1.81
C VAL A 90 -19.68 6.79 2.52
N ARG A 91 -20.74 7.52 2.26
CA ARG A 91 -20.92 8.87 2.79
C ARG A 91 -21.80 8.92 4.02
N ARG A 92 -22.63 7.90 4.21
CA ARG A 92 -23.62 7.81 5.30
C ARG A 92 -23.79 6.36 5.72
N ALA A 93 -24.21 6.18 6.98
CA ALA A 93 -24.34 4.86 7.59
C ALA A 93 -25.29 3.92 6.83
N GLU A 94 -26.38 4.49 6.28
CA GLU A 94 -27.41 3.71 5.57
C GLU A 94 -26.87 3.05 4.29
N GLU A 95 -25.79 3.58 3.72
CA GLU A 95 -25.16 3.05 2.50
C GLU A 95 -24.25 1.85 2.79
N MET A 96 -23.82 1.67 4.05
CA MET A 96 -22.79 0.70 4.42
C MET A 96 -23.12 -0.75 4.07
N PRO A 97 -24.32 -1.30 4.36
CA PRO A 97 -24.59 -2.71 4.09
C PRO A 97 -24.44 -3.06 2.61
N GLU A 98 -25.06 -2.27 1.73
CA GLU A 98 -24.98 -2.51 0.29
C GLU A 98 -23.57 -2.30 -0.26
N ALA A 99 -22.88 -1.25 0.20
CA ALA A 99 -21.52 -0.95 -0.22
C ALA A 99 -20.54 -2.07 0.20
N PHE A 100 -20.70 -2.61 1.41
CA PHE A 100 -19.89 -3.70 1.93
C PHE A 100 -20.03 -4.98 1.09
N GLU A 101 -21.26 -5.43 0.86
CA GLU A 101 -21.54 -6.62 0.05
C GLU A 101 -20.94 -6.51 -1.36
N ARG A 102 -21.14 -5.37 -1.99
CA ARG A 102 -20.58 -5.11 -3.33
C ARG A 102 -19.06 -5.10 -3.35
N ALA A 103 -18.44 -4.41 -2.39
CA ALA A 103 -16.98 -4.35 -2.29
C ALA A 103 -16.38 -5.74 -2.05
N GLN A 104 -17.00 -6.54 -1.16
CA GLN A 104 -16.57 -7.90 -0.86
C GLN A 104 -16.71 -8.83 -2.09
N GLY A 105 -17.85 -8.76 -2.80
CA GLY A 105 -18.07 -9.55 -4.01
C GLY A 105 -17.08 -9.22 -5.13
N GLU A 106 -16.79 -7.93 -5.33
CA GLU A 106 -15.79 -7.48 -6.31
C GLU A 106 -14.37 -7.90 -5.93
N ALA A 107 -14.02 -7.79 -4.65
CA ALA A 107 -12.71 -8.21 -4.15
C ALA A 107 -12.51 -9.72 -4.34
N ALA A 108 -13.51 -10.52 -3.97
CA ALA A 108 -13.48 -11.97 -4.16
C ALA A 108 -13.36 -12.36 -5.65
N GLY A 109 -14.13 -11.72 -6.52
CA GLY A 109 -14.09 -11.98 -7.96
C GLY A 109 -12.79 -11.55 -8.64
N ALA A 110 -12.18 -10.44 -8.19
CA ALA A 110 -10.98 -9.89 -8.81
C ALA A 110 -9.68 -10.49 -8.28
N PHE A 111 -9.64 -10.84 -6.99
CA PHE A 111 -8.41 -11.23 -6.29
C PHE A 111 -8.47 -12.61 -5.64
N GLY A 112 -9.63 -13.30 -5.73
CA GLY A 112 -9.85 -14.59 -5.08
C GLY A 112 -10.04 -14.50 -3.56
N ARG A 113 -9.99 -13.29 -2.97
CA ARG A 113 -10.11 -12.99 -1.55
C ARG A 113 -11.09 -11.83 -1.35
N GLY A 114 -12.09 -12.02 -0.49
CA GLY A 114 -13.11 -11.02 -0.21
C GLY A 114 -12.82 -10.12 1.01
N GLU A 115 -11.57 -10.07 1.47
CA GLU A 115 -11.16 -9.28 2.62
C GLU A 115 -11.13 -7.80 2.26
N ILE A 116 -11.84 -7.00 3.05
CA ILE A 116 -11.93 -5.55 2.89
C ILE A 116 -11.68 -4.84 4.22
N PHE A 117 -11.24 -3.61 4.15
CA PHE A 117 -11.03 -2.70 5.28
C PHE A 117 -11.56 -1.30 4.95
N LEU A 118 -11.63 -0.44 5.96
CA LEU A 118 -12.04 0.97 5.82
C LEU A 118 -10.85 1.90 5.97
N GLU A 119 -10.91 3.00 5.23
CA GLU A 119 -10.10 4.18 5.47
C GLU A 119 -10.94 5.45 5.41
N GLN A 120 -10.50 6.48 6.13
CA GLN A 120 -11.07 7.82 5.98
C GLN A 120 -10.93 8.27 4.53
N LEU A 121 -11.99 8.83 3.95
CA LEU A 121 -11.92 9.40 2.61
C LEU A 121 -11.18 10.73 2.65
N VAL A 122 -10.08 10.82 1.92
CA VAL A 122 -9.40 12.10 1.66
C VAL A 122 -9.98 12.67 0.36
N GLU A 123 -10.68 13.78 0.46
CA GLU A 123 -11.26 14.44 -0.71
C GLU A 123 -10.20 15.22 -1.47
N ARG A 124 -10.15 15.04 -2.79
CA ARG A 124 -9.18 15.69 -3.69
C ARG A 124 -7.72 15.55 -3.25
N PRO A 125 -7.25 14.33 -2.94
CA PRO A 125 -5.90 14.13 -2.49
C PRO A 125 -4.89 14.44 -3.61
N ARG A 126 -3.71 14.89 -3.22
CA ARG A 126 -2.54 14.77 -4.09
C ARG A 126 -1.93 13.38 -3.91
N HIS A 127 -1.50 12.78 -5.01
CA HIS A 127 -0.78 11.52 -5.01
C HIS A 127 0.71 11.81 -5.21
N ILE A 128 1.44 11.88 -4.11
CA ILE A 128 2.89 12.07 -4.11
C ILE A 128 3.52 10.73 -3.74
N GLU A 129 4.51 10.30 -4.50
CA GLU A 129 5.23 9.05 -4.25
C GLU A 129 6.73 9.31 -4.22
N VAL A 130 7.45 8.59 -3.38
CA VAL A 130 8.90 8.65 -3.27
C VAL A 130 9.51 7.41 -3.92
N GLN A 131 10.43 7.62 -4.86
CA GLN A 131 11.20 6.53 -5.44
C GLN A 131 12.33 6.15 -4.50
N VAL A 132 12.43 4.88 -4.15
CA VAL A 132 13.55 4.36 -3.34
C VAL A 132 14.33 3.32 -4.13
N LEU A 133 15.61 3.22 -3.81
CA LEU A 133 16.53 2.23 -4.36
C LEU A 133 17.34 1.66 -3.20
N ALA A 134 17.55 0.35 -3.22
CA ALA A 134 18.37 -0.35 -2.25
C ALA A 134 19.34 -1.30 -2.94
N ASP A 135 20.50 -1.52 -2.32
CA ASP A 135 21.46 -2.54 -2.75
C ASP A 135 21.38 -3.79 -1.86
N GLY A 136 22.12 -4.84 -2.24
CA GLY A 136 22.21 -6.07 -1.45
C GLY A 136 23.08 -5.96 -0.20
N GLN A 137 23.62 -4.79 0.12
CA GLN A 137 24.50 -4.53 1.27
C GLN A 137 23.80 -3.73 2.38
N GLY A 138 22.51 -3.39 2.14
CA GLY A 138 21.69 -2.68 3.11
C GLY A 138 21.70 -1.17 2.98
N ASN A 139 22.29 -0.61 1.94
CA ASN A 139 22.17 0.81 1.67
C ASN A 139 20.81 1.09 1.01
N VAL A 140 20.12 2.10 1.50
CA VAL A 140 18.85 2.57 0.97
C VAL A 140 18.95 4.06 0.70
N VAL A 141 18.54 4.49 -0.49
CA VAL A 141 18.52 5.90 -0.89
C VAL A 141 17.16 6.23 -1.53
N HIS A 142 16.72 7.47 -1.39
CA HIS A 142 15.61 7.97 -2.18
C HIS A 142 16.12 8.68 -3.44
N LEU A 143 15.32 8.62 -4.50
CA LEU A 143 15.55 9.32 -5.77
C LEU A 143 14.49 10.41 -5.97
N PHE A 144 14.21 11.14 -4.90
CA PHE A 144 13.19 12.18 -4.81
C PHE A 144 11.75 11.68 -5.04
N GLU A 145 10.82 12.61 -5.06
CA GLU A 145 9.40 12.33 -5.20
C GLU A 145 8.87 12.71 -6.58
N ARG A 146 7.72 12.12 -6.90
CA ARG A 146 6.90 12.44 -8.07
C ARG A 146 5.49 12.80 -7.65
N ASP A 147 4.89 13.76 -8.32
CA ASP A 147 3.46 14.04 -8.25
C ASP A 147 2.74 13.28 -9.36
N CYS A 148 1.92 12.30 -8.96
CA CYS A 148 1.14 11.44 -9.82
C CYS A 148 -0.37 11.71 -9.69
N SER A 149 -0.76 12.93 -9.32
CA SER A 149 -2.15 13.29 -9.05
C SER A 149 -3.02 13.33 -10.30
N VAL A 150 -2.44 13.49 -11.49
CA VAL A 150 -3.18 13.48 -12.75
C VAL A 150 -3.41 12.02 -13.17
N GLN A 151 -4.62 11.56 -12.89
CA GLN A 151 -5.02 10.16 -13.11
C GLN A 151 -6.32 10.08 -13.91
N SER A 152 -6.46 9.00 -14.69
CA SER A 152 -7.72 8.63 -15.33
C SER A 152 -8.12 7.23 -14.88
N ARG A 153 -9.30 7.09 -14.29
CA ARG A 153 -9.81 5.80 -13.76
C ARG A 153 -8.81 5.11 -12.82
N HIS A 154 -8.19 5.89 -11.91
CA HIS A 154 -7.15 5.44 -10.97
C HIS A 154 -5.84 4.96 -11.61
N GLN A 155 -5.59 5.30 -12.85
CA GLN A 155 -4.32 5.09 -13.53
C GLN A 155 -3.58 6.42 -13.70
N LYS A 156 -2.29 6.42 -13.41
CA LYS A 156 -1.42 7.57 -13.59
C LYS A 156 -1.32 7.91 -15.09
N VAL A 157 -1.53 9.19 -15.43
CA VAL A 157 -1.46 9.68 -16.82
C VAL A 157 -0.30 10.64 -16.98
N VAL A 158 -0.07 11.49 -15.98
CA VAL A 158 1.06 12.45 -15.95
C VAL A 158 1.77 12.31 -14.61
N GLU A 159 3.08 12.20 -14.68
CA GLU A 159 3.98 12.20 -13.52
C GLU A 159 4.92 13.40 -13.64
N ILE A 160 5.04 14.18 -12.58
CA ILE A 160 5.86 15.40 -12.52
C ILE A 160 6.91 15.22 -11.42
N ALA A 161 8.18 15.33 -11.77
CA ALA A 161 9.30 15.28 -10.85
C ALA A 161 10.18 16.55 -10.97
N PRO A 162 10.54 17.17 -9.85
CA PRO A 162 10.02 16.97 -8.52
C PRO A 162 8.59 17.47 -8.36
N ALA A 163 7.90 17.05 -7.30
CA ALA A 163 6.55 17.53 -7.00
C ALA A 163 6.56 19.05 -6.73
N VAL A 164 5.73 19.79 -7.47
CA VAL A 164 5.61 21.24 -7.30
C VAL A 164 4.76 21.61 -6.09
N ALA A 165 5.01 22.76 -5.48
CA ALA A 165 4.24 23.29 -4.35
C ALA A 165 4.07 22.27 -3.19
N LEU A 166 5.12 21.51 -2.89
CA LEU A 166 5.23 20.69 -1.69
C LEU A 166 6.10 21.44 -0.67
N ALA A 167 5.59 21.58 0.55
CA ALA A 167 6.33 22.23 1.63
C ALA A 167 7.62 21.44 1.93
N GLU A 168 8.71 22.13 2.21
CA GLU A 168 10.04 21.50 2.33
C GLU A 168 10.14 20.56 3.50
N ASP A 169 9.50 20.89 4.63
CA ASP A 169 9.42 20.02 5.80
C ASP A 169 8.64 18.72 5.51
N VAL A 170 7.52 18.81 4.78
CA VAL A 170 6.75 17.65 4.33
C VAL A 170 7.57 16.79 3.38
N ARG A 171 8.27 17.41 2.42
CA ARG A 171 9.17 16.74 1.48
C ARG A 171 10.24 15.94 2.21
N ALA A 172 10.95 16.62 3.15
CA ALA A 172 12.02 15.99 3.91
C ALA A 172 11.50 14.82 4.75
N GLN A 173 10.33 14.97 5.40
CA GLN A 173 9.71 13.90 6.18
C GLN A 173 9.34 12.71 5.29
N MET A 174 8.70 12.94 4.14
CA MET A 174 8.33 11.88 3.20
C MET A 174 9.55 11.09 2.71
N HIS A 175 10.66 11.77 2.41
CA HIS A 175 11.90 11.10 2.01
C HIS A 175 12.47 10.24 3.14
N ALA A 176 12.51 10.76 4.36
CA ALA A 176 12.99 10.04 5.54
C ALA A 176 12.12 8.81 5.84
N ASP A 177 10.79 8.96 5.80
CA ASP A 177 9.85 7.89 6.05
C ASP A 177 9.96 6.77 5.00
N ALA A 178 10.13 7.13 3.73
CA ALA A 178 10.28 6.16 2.64
C ALA A 178 11.57 5.33 2.80
N VAL A 179 12.69 5.97 3.16
CA VAL A 179 13.96 5.29 3.42
C VAL A 179 13.86 4.39 4.66
N ALA A 180 13.25 4.88 5.74
CA ALA A 180 13.07 4.11 6.97
C ALA A 180 12.18 2.88 6.74
N CYS A 181 11.08 3.04 6.01
CA CYS A 181 10.14 1.96 5.69
C CYS A 181 10.81 0.83 4.91
N LEU A 182 11.56 1.14 3.86
CA LEU A 182 12.26 0.13 3.08
C LEU A 182 13.47 -0.45 3.83
N GLY A 183 14.21 0.39 4.55
CA GLY A 183 15.35 -0.03 5.37
C GLY A 183 14.96 -1.09 6.40
N GLN A 184 13.82 -0.90 7.09
CA GLN A 184 13.33 -1.88 8.07
C GLN A 184 13.06 -3.24 7.43
N VAL A 185 12.46 -3.27 6.25
CA VAL A 185 12.14 -4.53 5.55
C VAL A 185 13.40 -5.28 5.11
N LEU A 186 14.43 -4.56 4.69
CA LEU A 186 15.68 -5.17 4.25
C LEU A 186 16.54 -5.70 5.40
N PHE A 187 16.42 -5.11 6.60
CA PHE A 187 17.22 -5.47 7.77
C PHE A 187 16.54 -6.46 8.73
N ASP A 188 15.22 -6.44 8.86
CA ASP A 188 14.46 -7.40 9.70
C ASP A 188 14.38 -8.81 9.08
N VAL A 189 14.78 -8.98 7.82
CA VAL A 189 14.80 -10.29 7.14
C VAL A 189 16.09 -11.07 7.41
N SER A 190 17.00 -10.57 8.27
CA SER A 190 18.09 -11.37 8.78
C SER A 190 18.47 -10.93 10.20
N PRO A 191 18.74 -11.83 11.16
CA PRO A 191 19.24 -13.18 10.99
C PRO A 191 18.45 -14.24 11.78
N LEU A 192 17.68 -15.08 11.14
CA LEU A 192 17.24 -16.35 11.77
C LEU A 192 18.11 -17.54 11.35
N SER A 193 19.30 -17.30 10.81
CA SER A 193 20.22 -18.35 10.42
C SER A 193 21.66 -18.08 10.86
N ALA A 194 21.84 -17.68 12.12
CA ALA A 194 23.13 -17.79 12.79
C ALA A 194 22.94 -18.49 14.13
N GLY A 195 22.59 -19.74 14.04
CA GLY A 195 22.47 -20.66 15.17
C GLY A 195 22.80 -22.07 14.70
N VAL A 196 24.03 -22.40 14.58
CA VAL A 196 24.92 -23.47 15.05
C VAL A 196 26.22 -23.39 14.30
#